data_e09469fe469f918a0e730ccb9af4c6e0
#
_entry.id   e09469fe469f918a0e730ccb9af4c6e0
#
_cell.length_a   1.000
_cell.length_b   1.000
_cell.length_c   1.000
_cell.angle_alpha   90.00
_cell.angle_beta   90.00
_cell.angle_gamma   90.00
#
_symmetry.space_group_name_H-M   'P 1'
#
loop_
_entity.id
_entity.type
_entity.pdbx_description
1 polymer ?
#
loop_
_entity_poly.entity_id
_entity_poly.type
_entity_poly.pdbx_seq_one_letter_code
_entity_poly.pdbx_strand_id
1 'polypeptide(L)'
;MGDFMNRQTYMEISKSNFKYNVEQIRNKVPNMEVMPVIKANGYGTYINRCLELIEDFKYVAVACVCEGIELRNLGYKGNIFVLNQPYIEDINAILEYDLIVGVSDINFVRALARYDKKVKVHIELETGMGRTGVFER
;
A
#
# COMPACT_ATOMS: atom_id res chain seq x y z
N MET A 1 6.95 14.30 -32.72
CA MET A 1 6.37 13.15 -32.01
C MET A 1 7.21 11.95 -32.44
N GLY A 2 8.26 11.65 -31.66
CA GLY A 2 9.25 10.66 -32.06
C GLY A 2 8.72 9.26 -31.86
N ASP A 3 8.92 8.41 -32.85
CA ASP A 3 8.66 6.98 -32.84
C ASP A 3 9.42 6.28 -31.70
N PHE A 4 8.75 6.06 -30.60
CA PHE A 4 9.26 5.24 -29.47
C PHE A 4 9.06 3.73 -29.70
N MET A 5 8.84 3.31 -30.91
CA MET A 5 8.23 2.04 -31.20
C MET A 5 9.11 1.07 -31.92
N ASN A 6 10.17 0.55 -31.31
CA ASN A 6 10.70 -0.76 -31.70
C ASN A 6 11.48 -1.46 -30.59
N ARG A 7 11.02 -1.39 -29.36
CA ARG A 7 11.50 -2.34 -28.36
C ARG A 7 10.67 -3.61 -28.46
N GLN A 8 11.30 -4.70 -28.82
CA GLN A 8 10.68 -6.03 -28.86
C GLN A 8 10.42 -6.62 -27.46
N THR A 9 10.88 -5.92 -26.39
CA THR A 9 10.71 -6.38 -25.01
C THR A 9 9.45 -5.77 -24.44
N TYR A 10 8.52 -6.60 -23.99
CA TYR A 10 7.30 -6.24 -23.30
C TYR A 10 7.08 -7.17 -22.12
N MET A 11 6.25 -6.71 -21.18
CA MET A 11 5.76 -7.52 -20.08
C MET A 11 4.29 -7.81 -20.31
N GLU A 12 3.92 -9.08 -20.19
CA GLU A 12 2.54 -9.53 -20.28
C GLU A 12 2.03 -9.93 -18.88
N ILE A 13 0.88 -9.39 -18.51
CA ILE A 13 0.20 -9.75 -17.25
C ILE A 13 -1.09 -10.47 -17.61
N SER A 14 -1.17 -11.75 -17.27
CA SER A 14 -2.39 -12.54 -17.44
C SER A 14 -3.38 -12.24 -16.31
N LYS A 15 -4.47 -11.55 -16.64
CA LYS A 15 -5.55 -11.25 -15.69
C LYS A 15 -6.22 -12.51 -15.13
N SER A 16 -6.42 -13.53 -15.99
CA SER A 16 -7.03 -14.79 -15.59
C SER A 16 -6.18 -15.54 -14.58
N ASN A 17 -4.86 -15.63 -14.82
CA ASN A 17 -3.94 -16.26 -13.89
C ASN A 17 -3.83 -15.49 -12.57
N PHE A 18 -3.82 -14.15 -12.63
CA PHE A 18 -3.84 -13.34 -11.42
C PHE A 18 -5.08 -13.61 -10.58
N LYS A 19 -6.28 -13.56 -11.18
CA LYS A 19 -7.54 -13.83 -10.50
C LYS A 19 -7.59 -15.25 -9.93
N TYR A 20 -7.15 -16.25 -10.71
CA TYR A 20 -7.06 -17.63 -10.26
C TYR A 20 -6.15 -17.75 -9.02
N ASN A 21 -4.95 -17.15 -9.04
CA ASN A 21 -4.02 -17.18 -7.91
C ASN A 21 -4.60 -16.55 -6.65
N VAL A 22 -5.26 -15.39 -6.81
CA VAL A 22 -5.95 -14.71 -5.70
C VAL A 22 -7.04 -15.59 -5.10
N GLU A 23 -7.82 -16.28 -5.93
CA GLU A 23 -8.86 -17.20 -5.49
C GLU A 23 -8.26 -18.39 -4.72
N GLN A 24 -7.16 -18.95 -5.20
CA GLN A 24 -6.46 -20.04 -4.47
C GLN A 24 -6.00 -19.58 -3.09
N ILE A 25 -5.49 -18.35 -2.97
CA ILE A 25 -5.09 -17.77 -1.67
C ILE A 25 -6.32 -17.60 -0.77
N ARG A 26 -7.38 -16.98 -1.27
CA ARG A 26 -8.63 -16.76 -0.50
C ARG A 26 -9.23 -18.07 0.00
N ASN A 27 -9.21 -19.12 -0.81
CA ASN A 27 -9.69 -20.44 -0.42
C ASN A 27 -8.86 -21.10 0.69
N LYS A 28 -7.57 -20.77 0.78
CA LYS A 28 -6.70 -21.25 1.88
C LYS A 28 -6.90 -20.48 3.19
N VAL A 29 -7.39 -19.26 3.11
CA VAL A 29 -7.59 -18.37 4.27
C VAL A 29 -9.00 -17.75 4.29
N PRO A 30 -10.06 -18.60 4.32
CA PRO A 30 -11.44 -18.14 4.05
C PRO A 30 -11.97 -17.13 5.06
N ASN A 31 -11.37 -17.03 6.24
CA ASN A 31 -11.78 -16.12 7.31
C ASN A 31 -10.84 -14.92 7.47
N MET A 32 -9.93 -14.70 6.51
CA MET A 32 -8.96 -13.61 6.57
C MET A 32 -9.14 -12.68 5.38
N GLU A 33 -8.87 -11.39 5.64
CA GLU A 33 -8.79 -10.40 4.57
C GLU A 33 -7.44 -10.52 3.86
N VAL A 34 -7.45 -10.64 2.56
CA VAL A 34 -6.23 -10.69 1.74
C VAL A 34 -5.88 -9.28 1.30
N MET A 35 -4.70 -8.79 1.68
CA MET A 35 -4.19 -7.48 1.34
C MET A 35 -2.98 -7.62 0.41
N PRO A 36 -3.10 -7.36 -0.90
CA PRO A 36 -1.96 -7.39 -1.81
C PRO A 36 -0.99 -6.24 -1.51
N VAL A 37 0.31 -6.57 -1.55
CA VAL A 37 1.39 -5.59 -1.43
C VAL A 37 1.84 -5.21 -2.83
N ILE A 38 1.59 -3.95 -3.22
CA ILE A 38 1.81 -3.43 -4.58
C ILE A 38 2.83 -2.29 -4.65
N LYS A 39 3.68 -2.19 -3.63
CA LYS A 39 4.78 -1.20 -3.56
C LYS A 39 5.76 -1.34 -4.73
N ALA A 40 6.59 -0.33 -4.95
CA ALA A 40 7.61 -0.29 -6.01
C ALA A 40 7.01 -0.62 -7.40
N ASN A 41 5.94 0.09 -7.77
CA ASN A 41 5.18 -0.16 -9.00
C ASN A 41 4.74 -1.63 -9.15
N GLY A 42 4.22 -2.24 -8.06
CA GLY A 42 3.87 -3.66 -8.05
C GLY A 42 5.08 -4.56 -8.26
N TYR A 43 6.20 -4.25 -7.61
CA TYR A 43 7.50 -4.93 -7.81
C TYR A 43 7.97 -4.91 -9.28
N GLY A 44 7.75 -3.80 -9.96
CA GLY A 44 8.11 -3.60 -11.37
C GLY A 44 7.12 -4.18 -12.37
N THR A 45 6.02 -4.78 -11.93
CA THR A 45 4.96 -5.28 -12.81
C THR A 45 3.96 -4.20 -13.23
N TYR A 46 3.99 -3.05 -12.59
CA TYR A 46 3.01 -1.96 -12.79
C TYR A 46 1.55 -2.36 -12.54
N ILE A 47 1.31 -3.42 -11.78
CA ILE A 47 -0.03 -3.90 -11.43
C ILE A 47 -0.85 -2.84 -10.68
N ASN A 48 -0.18 -1.94 -9.96
CA ASN A 48 -0.79 -0.79 -9.29
C ASN A 48 -1.53 0.15 -10.26
N ARG A 49 -1.19 0.11 -11.56
CA ARG A 49 -1.87 0.86 -12.63
C ARG A 49 -2.99 0.07 -13.31
N CYS A 50 -3.11 -1.21 -12.98
CA CYS A 50 -4.17 -2.09 -13.47
C CYS A 50 -5.29 -2.17 -12.42
N LEU A 51 -6.03 -1.07 -12.20
CA LEU A 51 -7.06 -0.99 -11.14
C LEU A 51 -8.04 -2.15 -11.15
N GLU A 52 -8.42 -2.63 -12.34
CA GLU A 52 -9.32 -3.77 -12.52
C GLU A 52 -8.82 -5.10 -11.89
N LEU A 53 -7.52 -5.17 -11.53
CA LEU A 53 -6.94 -6.33 -10.84
C LEU A 53 -6.94 -6.16 -9.33
N ILE A 54 -7.03 -4.92 -8.85
CA ILE A 54 -6.90 -4.61 -7.42
C ILE A 54 -8.14 -3.96 -6.81
N GLU A 55 -9.11 -3.52 -7.61
CA GLU A 55 -10.31 -2.82 -7.14
C GLU A 55 -11.21 -3.65 -6.22
N ASP A 56 -11.22 -4.97 -6.39
CA ASP A 56 -11.99 -5.91 -5.55
C ASP A 56 -11.35 -6.18 -4.18
N PHE A 57 -10.16 -5.66 -3.92
CA PHE A 57 -9.54 -5.79 -2.61
C PHE A 57 -9.99 -4.66 -1.68
N LYS A 58 -10.38 -5.03 -0.47
CA LYS A 58 -10.75 -4.07 0.57
C LYS A 58 -9.55 -3.24 1.04
N TYR A 59 -8.36 -3.82 1.00
CA TYR A 59 -7.09 -3.22 1.39
C TYR A 59 -6.01 -3.52 0.36
N VAL A 60 -5.12 -2.56 0.15
CA VAL A 60 -3.82 -2.76 -0.53
C VAL A 60 -2.72 -2.13 0.30
N ALA A 61 -1.49 -2.62 0.16
CA ALA A 61 -0.35 -2.08 0.87
C ALA A 61 0.70 -1.50 -0.09
N VAL A 62 1.25 -0.35 0.28
CA VAL A 62 2.30 0.37 -0.42
C VAL A 62 3.47 0.66 0.52
N ALA A 63 4.64 1.07 0.00
CA ALA A 63 5.79 1.35 0.83
C ALA A 63 5.74 2.72 1.50
N CYS A 64 5.29 3.75 0.80
CA CYS A 64 5.36 5.14 1.23
C CYS A 64 4.10 5.93 0.85
N VAL A 65 3.98 7.12 1.45
CA VAL A 65 2.84 8.01 1.23
C VAL A 65 2.70 8.40 -0.23
N CYS A 66 3.80 8.66 -0.94
CA CYS A 66 3.75 9.03 -2.36
C CYS A 66 3.12 7.95 -3.26
N GLU A 67 3.38 6.66 -3.00
CA GLU A 67 2.72 5.56 -3.71
C GLU A 67 1.22 5.49 -3.40
N GLY A 68 0.85 5.79 -2.14
CA GLY A 68 -0.55 5.89 -1.74
C GLY A 68 -1.29 7.02 -2.45
N ILE A 69 -0.67 8.19 -2.58
CA ILE A 69 -1.19 9.33 -3.34
C ILE A 69 -1.37 8.96 -4.82
N GLU A 70 -0.34 8.34 -5.44
CA GLU A 70 -0.43 7.89 -6.83
C GLU A 70 -1.65 6.98 -7.03
N LEU A 71 -1.83 6.00 -6.14
CA LEU A 71 -2.93 5.05 -6.24
C LEU A 71 -4.31 5.71 -6.06
N ARG A 72 -4.43 6.70 -5.17
CA ARG A 72 -5.66 7.52 -5.06
C ARG A 72 -5.94 8.31 -6.33
N ASN A 73 -4.91 8.93 -6.91
CA ASN A 73 -5.03 9.69 -8.15
C ASN A 73 -5.41 8.81 -9.35
N LEU A 74 -4.99 7.55 -9.35
CA LEU A 74 -5.44 6.54 -10.32
C LEU A 74 -6.90 6.10 -10.10
N GLY A 75 -7.51 6.44 -8.97
CA GLY A 75 -8.93 6.20 -8.70
C GLY A 75 -9.24 5.04 -7.75
N TYR A 76 -8.24 4.39 -7.15
CA TYR A 76 -8.49 3.33 -6.18
C TYR A 76 -9.29 3.84 -4.97
N LYS A 77 -10.39 3.16 -4.61
CA LYS A 77 -11.33 3.57 -3.56
C LYS A 77 -11.22 2.76 -2.27
N GLY A 78 -10.55 1.61 -2.29
CA GLY A 78 -10.33 0.78 -1.11
C GLY A 78 -9.38 1.41 -0.10
N ASN A 79 -9.09 0.72 0.99
CA ASN A 79 -8.15 1.19 1.99
C ASN A 79 -6.70 1.02 1.50
N ILE A 80 -5.86 2.03 1.71
CA ILE A 80 -4.45 2.01 1.36
C ILE A 80 -3.64 2.02 2.66
N PHE A 81 -2.83 0.99 2.87
CA PHE A 81 -1.94 0.86 4.01
C PHE A 81 -0.49 1.17 3.61
N VAL A 82 0.08 2.19 4.23
CA VAL A 82 1.49 2.56 4.08
C VAL A 82 2.31 1.77 5.09
N LEU A 83 3.17 0.88 4.58
CA LEU A 83 3.93 -0.09 5.39
C LEU A 83 5.04 0.55 6.22
N ASN A 84 5.75 1.54 5.64
CA ASN A 84 6.85 2.19 6.35
C ASN A 84 6.32 3.32 7.24
N GLN A 85 7.04 3.60 8.34
CA GLN A 85 6.82 4.78 9.17
C GLN A 85 6.91 6.04 8.31
N PRO A 86 5.83 6.86 8.20
CA PRO A 86 5.88 8.12 7.46
C PRO A 86 6.68 9.20 8.19
N TYR A 87 7.03 10.26 7.47
CA TYR A 87 7.59 11.47 8.05
C TYR A 87 6.49 12.39 8.60
N ILE A 88 6.84 13.29 9.53
CA ILE A 88 5.88 14.25 10.11
C ILE A 88 5.32 15.18 9.01
N GLU A 89 6.12 15.48 8.01
CA GLU A 89 5.76 16.31 6.86
C GLU A 89 4.67 15.67 5.98
N ASP A 90 4.53 14.36 6.05
CA ASP A 90 3.52 13.61 5.27
C ASP A 90 2.11 13.70 5.89
N ILE A 91 1.95 14.21 7.12
CA ILE A 91 0.67 14.15 7.85
C ILE A 91 -0.47 14.79 7.07
N ASN A 92 -0.26 15.92 6.43
CA ASN A 92 -1.30 16.58 5.64
C ASN A 92 -1.78 15.69 4.48
N ALA A 93 -0.85 15.05 3.77
CA ALA A 93 -1.19 14.13 2.69
C ALA A 93 -1.89 12.86 3.20
N ILE A 94 -1.45 12.30 4.33
CA ILE A 94 -2.12 11.17 4.97
C ILE A 94 -3.57 11.48 5.27
N LEU A 95 -3.85 12.67 5.79
CA LEU A 95 -5.19 13.15 6.10
C LEU A 95 -6.02 13.42 4.85
N GLU A 96 -5.44 14.04 3.82
CA GLU A 96 -6.11 14.41 2.58
C GLU A 96 -6.52 13.16 1.79
N TYR A 97 -5.61 12.20 1.65
CA TYR A 97 -5.79 11.01 0.83
C TYR A 97 -6.37 9.81 1.60
N ASP A 98 -6.75 9.99 2.88
CA ASP A 98 -7.30 8.96 3.76
C ASP A 98 -6.44 7.67 3.73
N LEU A 99 -5.17 7.83 4.11
CA LEU A 99 -4.21 6.73 4.17
C LEU A 99 -4.16 6.12 5.57
N ILE A 100 -4.02 4.81 5.63
CA ILE A 100 -3.72 4.07 6.86
C ILE A 100 -2.20 3.94 6.94
N VAL A 101 -1.61 4.16 8.10
CA VAL A 101 -0.15 4.18 8.23
C VAL A 101 0.38 3.28 9.34
N GLY A 102 1.51 2.64 9.09
CA GLY A 102 2.30 1.98 10.11
C GLY A 102 2.99 3.01 10.99
N VAL A 103 2.99 2.82 12.32
CA VAL A 103 3.63 3.72 13.27
C VAL A 103 4.51 2.95 14.26
N SER A 104 5.73 3.43 14.41
CA SER A 104 6.73 2.92 15.36
C SER A 104 7.41 4.03 16.17
N ASP A 105 7.11 5.31 15.86
CA ASP A 105 7.67 6.48 16.53
C ASP A 105 6.59 7.28 17.27
N ILE A 106 6.77 7.43 18.58
CA ILE A 106 5.88 8.20 19.45
C ILE A 106 5.83 9.70 19.08
N ASN A 107 6.91 10.26 18.52
CA ASN A 107 6.92 11.66 18.12
C ASN A 107 6.01 11.90 16.90
N PHE A 108 5.97 10.94 15.98
CA PHE A 108 5.01 10.98 14.86
C PHE A 108 3.57 10.92 15.40
N VAL A 109 3.28 10.02 16.32
CA VAL A 109 1.94 9.92 16.94
C VAL A 109 1.55 11.21 17.66
N ARG A 110 2.48 11.82 18.41
CA ARG A 110 2.24 13.11 19.05
C ARG A 110 2.01 14.26 18.05
N ALA A 111 2.71 14.23 16.93
CA ALA A 111 2.48 15.20 15.85
C ALA A 111 1.11 15.00 15.22
N LEU A 112 0.74 13.77 14.93
CA LEU A 112 -0.56 13.38 14.37
C LEU A 112 -1.73 13.79 15.30
N ALA A 113 -1.56 13.63 16.61
CA ALA A 113 -2.56 14.00 17.62
C ALA A 113 -2.88 15.51 17.71
N ARG A 114 -2.11 16.38 17.04
CA ARG A 114 -2.39 17.83 16.98
C ARG A 114 -3.44 18.19 15.92
N TYR A 115 -3.82 17.24 15.07
CA TYR A 115 -4.82 17.44 14.03
C TYR A 115 -6.19 17.00 14.52
N ASP A 116 -7.22 17.74 14.19
CA ASP A 116 -8.63 17.44 14.54
C ASP A 116 -9.27 16.44 13.56
N LYS A 117 -8.49 15.48 13.08
CA LYS A 117 -8.99 14.42 12.19
C LYS A 117 -8.44 13.07 12.62
N LYS A 118 -9.31 12.08 12.71
CA LYS A 118 -8.91 10.71 13.07
C LYS A 118 -8.20 10.04 11.89
N VAL A 119 -7.05 9.43 12.18
CA VAL A 119 -6.30 8.59 11.26
C VAL A 119 -6.27 7.16 11.79
N LYS A 120 -6.45 6.20 10.90
CA LYS A 120 -6.25 4.78 11.22
C LYS A 120 -4.76 4.48 11.21
N VAL A 121 -4.27 3.87 12.26
CA VAL A 121 -2.85 3.51 12.38
C VAL A 121 -2.71 2.03 12.74
N HIS A 122 -1.62 1.42 12.29
CA HIS A 122 -1.16 0.12 12.78
C HIS A 122 0.11 0.34 13.60
N ILE A 123 0.12 -0.12 14.86
CA ILE A 123 1.33 -0.09 15.67
C ILE A 123 2.22 -1.23 15.23
N GLU A 124 3.44 -0.91 14.81
CA GLU A 124 4.44 -1.89 14.42
C GLU A 124 5.25 -2.32 15.64
N LEU A 125 5.23 -3.62 15.92
CA LEU A 125 6.02 -4.23 17.01
C LEU A 125 7.27 -4.90 16.41
N GLU A 126 8.42 -4.66 17.01
CA GLU A 126 9.65 -5.38 16.65
C GLU A 126 9.64 -6.75 17.33
N THR A 127 9.63 -7.78 16.50
CA THR A 127 9.55 -9.18 16.96
C THR A 127 10.72 -10.03 16.48
N GLY A 128 11.85 -9.40 16.07
CA GLY A 128 13.07 -10.08 15.67
C GLY A 128 13.55 -9.78 14.26
N MET A 129 12.83 -8.96 13.48
CA MET A 129 13.26 -8.58 12.14
C MET A 129 14.39 -7.54 12.14
N GLY A 130 14.49 -6.71 13.19
CA GLY A 130 15.56 -5.73 13.37
C GLY A 130 15.52 -4.57 12.37
N ARG A 131 14.33 -4.15 11.91
CA ARG A 131 14.19 -3.07 10.94
C ARG A 131 13.49 -1.84 11.52
N THR A 132 12.25 -2.00 11.87
CA THR A 132 11.35 -0.97 12.42
C THR A 132 10.48 -1.62 13.48
N GLY A 133 9.75 -0.80 14.24
CA GLY A 133 8.86 -1.28 15.29
C GLY A 133 9.27 -0.82 16.68
N VAL A 134 8.34 -0.86 17.59
CA VAL A 134 8.59 -0.59 19.01
C VAL A 134 8.91 -1.89 19.73
N PHE A 135 9.87 -1.81 20.67
CA PHE A 135 10.21 -2.94 21.53
C PHE A 135 9.29 -2.95 22.76
N GLU A 136 8.87 -4.13 23.19
CA GLU A 136 8.34 -4.33 24.53
C GLU A 136 9.47 -4.15 25.55
N ARG A 137 9.27 -3.26 26.53
CA ARG A 137 10.20 -3.04 27.65
C ARG A 137 9.64 -3.66 28.91
#